data_a707cc22f5460cf279cf4f33d16f580a
#
_entry.id   a707cc22f5460cf279cf4f33d16f580a
#
_cell.length_a   1.000
_cell.length_b   1.000
_cell.length_c   1.000
_cell.angle_alpha   90.00
_cell.angle_beta   90.00
_cell.angle_gamma   90.00
#
_symmetry.space_group_name_H-M   'P 1'
#
loop_
_entity.id
_entity.type
_entity.pdbx_description
1 polymer ?
#
loop_
_entity_poly.entity_id
_entity_poly.type
_entity_poly.pdbx_seq_one_letter_code
_entity_poly.pdbx_strand_id
1 'polypeptide(L)'
;MSGPWPCLADARRSERGPRWPFLLGGRRAGSVDATGRRALAAWPHWIAQLPDGAVTLTAPRDTRDAVLAELNAALRAQGLIRAWRDEPFALWDEAGERAAVIERAASRFWGALTLGAHANGYVADPASGRPTHLWIARRAWNKPTDPGRLDNLVGGGVPHGQTPSQALLREAWEEAGLQPEELAGPGSLARGRTIELACDIAEGWQHEWLFVFDLALPPGRVPRNQDGEVAEHRLLPIADALQCAAEGQMTTDAALATLDFALRHHLLPDDEARPLSVRFEALCVAPARAARFDVQQI
;
A
#
# COMPACT_ATOMS: atom_id res chain seq x y z
N MET A 1 8.67 -23.43 -11.04
CA MET A 1 7.25 -23.24 -10.63
C MET A 1 6.71 -22.00 -11.32
N SER A 2 5.98 -22.16 -12.40
CA SER A 2 5.44 -21.04 -13.16
C SER A 2 3.99 -20.82 -12.78
N GLY A 3 3.76 -20.10 -11.68
CA GLY A 3 2.44 -19.59 -11.37
C GLY A 3 2.14 -18.33 -12.21
N PRO A 4 0.85 -17.96 -12.39
CA PRO A 4 0.47 -16.83 -13.24
C PRO A 4 0.87 -15.45 -12.67
N TRP A 5 1.23 -15.34 -11.41
CA TRP A 5 1.51 -14.08 -10.71
C TRP A 5 0.44 -13.01 -11.00
N PRO A 6 -0.82 -13.25 -10.60
CA PRO A 6 -1.94 -12.37 -10.95
C PRO A 6 -1.76 -10.95 -10.41
N CYS A 7 -1.01 -10.77 -9.33
CA CYS A 7 -0.70 -9.46 -8.75
C CYS A 7 -0.13 -8.45 -9.76
N LEU A 8 0.62 -8.92 -10.77
CA LEU A 8 1.17 -8.04 -11.82
C LEU A 8 0.10 -7.44 -12.73
N ALA A 9 -0.99 -8.17 -12.99
CA ALA A 9 -2.13 -7.67 -13.75
C ALA A 9 -3.07 -6.87 -12.84
N ASP A 10 -3.31 -7.39 -11.62
CA ASP A 10 -4.21 -6.76 -10.65
C ASP A 10 -3.73 -5.36 -10.24
N ALA A 11 -2.42 -5.15 -10.14
CA ALA A 11 -1.84 -3.84 -9.79
C ALA A 11 -2.20 -2.69 -10.76
N ARG A 12 -2.67 -3.02 -11.97
CA ARG A 12 -3.05 -2.05 -13.02
C ARG A 12 -4.46 -2.28 -13.56
N ARG A 13 -5.26 -3.12 -12.90
CA ARG A 13 -6.61 -3.43 -13.35
C ARG A 13 -7.51 -2.20 -13.29
N SER A 14 -8.11 -1.82 -14.42
CA SER A 14 -9.01 -0.68 -14.54
C SER A 14 -10.23 -1.07 -15.36
N GLU A 15 -11.35 -1.32 -14.68
CA GLU A 15 -12.58 -1.85 -15.28
C GLU A 15 -13.76 -0.87 -15.14
N ARG A 16 -13.70 0.10 -14.20
CA ARG A 16 -14.81 1.03 -13.88
C ARG A 16 -14.93 2.23 -14.82
N GLY A 17 -14.10 2.27 -15.88
CA GLY A 17 -14.13 3.33 -16.88
C GLY A 17 -13.24 4.53 -16.56
N PRO A 18 -13.42 5.67 -17.28
CA PRO A 18 -12.50 6.79 -17.21
C PRO A 18 -12.56 7.51 -15.85
N ARG A 19 -11.42 8.08 -15.48
CA ARG A 19 -11.26 8.93 -14.31
C ARG A 19 -10.78 10.31 -14.72
N TRP A 20 -11.28 11.34 -14.05
CA TRP A 20 -10.91 12.73 -14.29
C TRP A 20 -10.04 13.27 -13.16
N PRO A 21 -9.08 14.16 -13.46
CA PRO A 21 -8.21 14.73 -12.44
C PRO A 21 -9.00 15.39 -11.31
N PHE A 22 -8.56 15.18 -10.07
CA PHE A 22 -8.95 15.98 -8.91
C PHE A 22 -7.82 16.95 -8.58
N LEU A 23 -8.13 18.24 -8.53
CA LEU A 23 -7.15 19.31 -8.38
C LEU A 23 -7.30 20.03 -7.04
N LEU A 24 -6.17 20.37 -6.43
CA LEU A 24 -6.05 21.22 -5.26
C LEU A 24 -5.07 22.34 -5.56
N GLY A 25 -5.55 23.59 -5.55
CA GLY A 25 -4.70 24.74 -5.88
C GLY A 25 -4.07 24.67 -7.27
N GLY A 26 -4.79 24.09 -8.25
CA GLY A 26 -4.34 23.93 -9.63
C GLY A 26 -3.42 22.74 -9.88
N ARG A 27 -3.04 21.96 -8.85
CA ARG A 27 -2.20 20.77 -8.98
C ARG A 27 -3.02 19.50 -8.82
N ARG A 28 -2.68 18.46 -9.56
CA ARG A 28 -3.34 17.17 -9.46
C ARG A 28 -3.00 16.50 -8.12
N ALA A 29 -4.05 16.15 -7.35
CA ALA A 29 -3.94 15.45 -6.07
C ALA A 29 -4.67 14.09 -6.07
N GLY A 30 -5.30 13.73 -7.18
CA GLY A 30 -6.01 12.47 -7.33
C GLY A 30 -6.82 12.40 -8.60
N SER A 31 -7.87 11.57 -8.57
CA SER A 31 -8.83 11.44 -9.68
C SER A 31 -10.18 10.95 -9.17
N VAL A 32 -11.25 11.29 -9.86
CA VAL A 32 -12.60 10.82 -9.57
C VAL A 32 -13.23 10.17 -10.80
N ASP A 33 -14.10 9.19 -10.58
CA ASP A 33 -14.88 8.56 -11.64
C ASP A 33 -16.16 9.34 -11.95
N ALA A 34 -16.97 8.83 -12.89
CA ALA A 34 -18.23 9.46 -13.27
C ALA A 34 -19.23 9.55 -12.11
N THR A 35 -19.24 8.58 -11.20
CA THR A 35 -20.12 8.58 -10.03
C THR A 35 -19.69 9.64 -9.03
N GLY A 36 -18.40 9.72 -8.74
CA GLY A 36 -17.83 10.76 -7.88
C GLY A 36 -18.08 12.16 -8.43
N ARG A 37 -17.88 12.38 -9.75
CA ARG A 37 -18.17 13.67 -10.38
C ARG A 37 -19.62 14.10 -10.22
N ARG A 38 -20.58 13.17 -10.42
CA ARG A 38 -22.01 13.48 -10.24
C ARG A 38 -22.34 13.81 -8.79
N ALA A 39 -21.81 13.03 -7.85
CA ALA A 39 -22.03 13.28 -6.43
C ALA A 39 -21.48 14.65 -6.01
N LEU A 40 -20.27 14.99 -6.45
CA LEU A 40 -19.60 16.26 -6.11
C LEU A 40 -20.31 17.51 -6.67
N ALA A 41 -21.14 17.39 -7.68
CA ALA A 41 -21.94 18.50 -8.21
C ALA A 41 -22.96 19.07 -7.20
N ALA A 42 -23.26 18.34 -6.12
CA ALA A 42 -24.12 18.82 -5.03
C ALA A 42 -23.44 19.92 -4.16
N TRP A 43 -22.15 20.17 -4.30
CA TRP A 43 -21.40 21.17 -3.51
C TRP A 43 -20.77 22.26 -4.37
N PRO A 44 -21.57 23.08 -5.11
CA PRO A 44 -21.02 24.07 -6.05
C PRO A 44 -20.24 25.20 -5.39
N HIS A 45 -20.35 25.38 -4.05
CA HIS A 45 -19.54 26.34 -3.32
C HIS A 45 -18.07 25.90 -3.19
N TRP A 46 -17.82 24.57 -3.09
CA TRP A 46 -16.50 24.02 -2.85
C TRP A 46 -15.93 23.28 -4.04
N ILE A 47 -16.79 22.87 -4.97
CA ILE A 47 -16.42 22.02 -6.11
C ILE A 47 -16.75 22.73 -7.41
N ALA A 48 -15.73 22.97 -8.21
CA ALA A 48 -15.91 23.39 -9.60
C ALA A 48 -15.53 22.24 -10.55
N GLN A 49 -16.37 22.02 -11.57
CA GLN A 49 -16.06 21.10 -12.67
C GLN A 49 -15.55 21.91 -13.85
N LEU A 50 -14.37 21.57 -14.36
CA LEU A 50 -13.71 22.28 -15.44
C LEU A 50 -14.17 21.74 -16.81
N PRO A 51 -13.97 22.51 -17.91
CA PRO A 51 -14.38 22.10 -19.26
C PRO A 51 -13.74 20.80 -19.76
N ASP A 52 -12.53 20.48 -19.33
CA ASP A 52 -11.80 19.23 -19.63
C ASP A 52 -12.28 18.03 -18.77
N GLY A 53 -13.25 18.27 -17.89
CA GLY A 53 -13.82 17.29 -17.00
C GLY A 53 -13.12 17.19 -15.66
N ALA A 54 -12.00 17.84 -15.43
CA ALA A 54 -11.35 17.85 -14.12
C ALA A 54 -12.26 18.44 -13.04
N VAL A 55 -12.05 18.02 -11.81
CA VAL A 55 -12.77 18.51 -10.62
C VAL A 55 -11.78 19.25 -9.74
N THR A 56 -12.08 20.45 -9.31
CA THR A 56 -11.22 21.21 -8.41
C THR A 56 -11.95 21.59 -7.13
N LEU A 57 -11.24 21.47 -6.00
CA LEU A 57 -11.67 22.05 -4.74
C LEU A 57 -11.24 23.52 -4.69
N THR A 58 -12.23 24.42 -4.47
CA THR A 58 -12.01 25.87 -4.46
C THR A 58 -11.63 26.41 -3.09
N ALA A 59 -11.71 25.59 -2.04
CA ALA A 59 -11.36 25.96 -0.67
C ALA A 59 -9.91 26.47 -0.57
N PRO A 60 -9.66 27.58 0.15
CA PRO A 60 -8.33 28.05 0.50
C PRO A 60 -7.51 26.99 1.23
N ARG A 61 -6.17 27.08 1.18
CA ARG A 61 -5.29 26.08 1.75
C ARG A 61 -5.49 25.84 3.25
N ASP A 62 -5.76 26.89 4.00
CA ASP A 62 -5.95 26.89 5.46
C ASP A 62 -7.28 26.26 5.92
N THR A 63 -8.31 26.23 5.06
CA THR A 63 -9.62 25.63 5.35
C THR A 63 -9.85 24.30 4.66
N ARG A 64 -8.93 23.89 3.80
CA ARG A 64 -9.07 22.75 2.90
C ARG A 64 -9.34 21.44 3.62
N ASP A 65 -8.62 21.18 4.72
CA ASP A 65 -8.77 19.96 5.52
C ASP A 65 -10.17 19.88 6.14
N ALA A 66 -10.68 20.99 6.68
CA ALA A 66 -12.03 21.06 7.26
C ALA A 66 -13.13 20.84 6.19
N VAL A 67 -12.99 21.48 5.03
CA VAL A 67 -13.95 21.31 3.91
C VAL A 67 -13.93 19.87 3.39
N LEU A 68 -12.75 19.26 3.24
CA LEU A 68 -12.64 17.86 2.84
C LEU A 68 -13.25 16.92 3.89
N ALA A 69 -13.08 17.21 5.19
CA ALA A 69 -13.70 16.42 6.25
C ALA A 69 -15.25 16.46 6.17
N GLU A 70 -15.83 17.63 5.94
CA GLU A 70 -17.29 17.78 5.71
C GLU A 70 -17.77 17.01 4.48
N LEU A 71 -17.09 17.18 3.35
CA LEU A 71 -17.41 16.46 2.10
C LEU A 71 -17.31 14.96 2.29
N ASN A 72 -16.25 14.47 2.94
CA ASN A 72 -16.03 13.04 3.18
C ASN A 72 -17.11 12.45 4.10
N ALA A 73 -17.54 13.18 5.14
CA ALA A 73 -18.62 12.75 6.02
C ALA A 73 -19.96 12.63 5.23
N ALA A 74 -20.27 13.60 4.38
CA ALA A 74 -21.46 13.56 3.54
C ALA A 74 -21.41 12.44 2.48
N LEU A 75 -20.25 12.21 1.86
CA LEU A 75 -20.03 11.11 0.91
C LEU A 75 -20.11 9.75 1.60
N ARG A 76 -19.62 9.63 2.83
CA ARG A 76 -19.77 8.44 3.68
C ARG A 76 -21.25 8.17 3.96
N ALA A 77 -22.02 9.18 4.34
CA ALA A 77 -23.46 9.05 4.58
C ALA A 77 -24.24 8.58 3.34
N GLN A 78 -23.75 8.90 2.14
CA GLN A 78 -24.29 8.43 0.86
C GLN A 78 -23.78 7.04 0.44
N GLY A 79 -22.92 6.39 1.26
CA GLY A 79 -22.32 5.09 0.97
C GLY A 79 -21.28 5.11 -0.14
N LEU A 80 -20.77 6.28 -0.53
CA LEU A 80 -19.72 6.45 -1.56
C LEU A 80 -18.31 6.30 -0.98
N ILE A 81 -18.14 6.57 0.32
CA ILE A 81 -16.92 6.25 1.07
C ILE A 81 -17.25 5.13 2.06
N ARG A 82 -16.52 4.02 1.97
CA ARG A 82 -16.72 2.80 2.76
C ARG A 82 -15.46 2.45 3.54
N ALA A 83 -15.56 1.52 4.49
CA ALA A 83 -14.44 1.04 5.30
C ALA A 83 -13.73 2.16 6.09
N TRP A 84 -14.50 3.08 6.64
CA TRP A 84 -14.03 4.20 7.47
C TRP A 84 -13.28 3.72 8.72
N ARG A 85 -12.15 4.35 9.05
CA ARG A 85 -11.25 3.90 10.12
C ARG A 85 -10.87 4.97 11.13
N ASP A 86 -11.25 6.24 10.91
CA ASP A 86 -10.82 7.41 11.69
C ASP A 86 -9.29 7.59 11.68
N GLU A 87 -8.66 7.24 10.56
CA GLU A 87 -7.22 7.31 10.38
C GLU A 87 -6.84 8.42 9.39
N PRO A 88 -6.10 9.47 9.82
CA PRO A 88 -5.72 10.56 8.93
C PRO A 88 -4.60 10.16 7.97
N PHE A 89 -4.81 10.41 6.68
CA PHE A 89 -3.82 10.21 5.61
C PHE A 89 -3.49 11.52 4.94
N ALA A 90 -2.24 11.70 4.56
CA ALA A 90 -1.84 12.84 3.74
C ALA A 90 -2.37 12.68 2.32
N LEU A 91 -2.93 13.75 1.78
CA LEU A 91 -3.30 13.87 0.39
C LEU A 91 -2.18 14.61 -0.34
N TRP A 92 -1.48 13.89 -1.21
CA TRP A 92 -0.31 14.39 -1.92
C TRP A 92 -0.69 14.97 -3.28
N ASP A 93 -0.05 16.06 -3.67
CA ASP A 93 -0.13 16.53 -5.04
C ASP A 93 0.92 15.84 -5.96
N GLU A 94 0.84 16.11 -7.25
CA GLU A 94 1.75 15.56 -8.26
C GLU A 94 3.23 15.95 -8.07
N ALA A 95 3.51 17.01 -7.31
CA ALA A 95 4.87 17.40 -6.93
C ALA A 95 5.37 16.64 -5.69
N GLY A 96 4.51 15.84 -5.04
CA GLY A 96 4.81 15.15 -3.79
C GLY A 96 4.73 16.05 -2.56
N GLU A 97 4.06 17.20 -2.69
CA GLU A 97 3.79 18.10 -1.56
C GLU A 97 2.46 17.72 -0.90
N ARG A 98 2.40 17.85 0.43
CA ARG A 98 1.14 17.64 1.15
C ARG A 98 0.17 18.77 0.83
N ALA A 99 -0.88 18.43 0.10
CA ALA A 99 -1.92 19.37 -0.31
C ALA A 99 -3.06 19.49 0.72
N ALA A 100 -3.35 18.41 1.45
CA ALA A 100 -4.38 18.33 2.50
C ALA A 100 -4.19 17.08 3.37
N VAL A 101 -5.09 16.90 4.35
CA VAL A 101 -5.26 15.67 5.13
C VAL A 101 -6.69 15.16 4.94
N ILE A 102 -6.84 13.87 4.74
CA ILE A 102 -8.15 13.21 4.59
C ILE A 102 -8.19 11.92 5.43
N GLU A 103 -9.37 11.41 5.66
CA GLU A 103 -9.54 10.07 6.21
C GLU A 103 -9.09 9.00 5.20
N ARG A 104 -8.46 7.92 5.67
CA ARG A 104 -7.88 6.84 4.87
C ARG A 104 -8.84 6.27 3.82
N ALA A 105 -10.08 5.95 4.21
CA ALA A 105 -11.08 5.38 3.30
C ALA A 105 -11.47 6.37 2.18
N ALA A 106 -11.40 7.67 2.44
CA ALA A 106 -11.70 8.69 1.44
C ALA A 106 -10.68 8.71 0.30
N SER A 107 -9.45 8.24 0.52
CA SER A 107 -8.43 8.16 -0.53
C SER A 107 -8.90 7.36 -1.75
N ARG A 108 -9.74 6.34 -1.53
CA ARG A 108 -10.28 5.48 -2.60
C ARG A 108 -11.31 6.18 -3.46
N PHE A 109 -12.10 7.08 -2.88
CA PHE A 109 -13.04 7.94 -3.60
C PHE A 109 -12.30 9.00 -4.43
N TRP A 110 -11.36 9.71 -3.78
CA TRP A 110 -10.57 10.77 -4.43
C TRP A 110 -9.47 10.25 -5.34
N GLY A 111 -9.26 8.92 -5.43
CA GLY A 111 -8.17 8.32 -6.20
C GLY A 111 -6.83 8.94 -5.87
N ALA A 112 -6.64 9.26 -4.60
CA ALA A 112 -5.46 9.92 -4.07
C ALA A 112 -4.32 8.94 -3.88
N LEU A 113 -3.07 9.42 -4.06
CA LEU A 113 -1.89 8.62 -3.73
C LEU A 113 -1.85 8.37 -2.21
N THR A 114 -1.77 7.11 -1.84
CA THR A 114 -1.47 6.65 -0.48
C THR A 114 -0.11 5.96 -0.44
N LEU A 115 0.46 5.85 0.74
CA LEU A 115 1.70 5.13 0.97
C LEU A 115 1.41 3.91 1.84
N GLY A 116 2.02 2.78 1.51
CA GLY A 116 2.00 1.55 2.28
C GLY A 116 3.42 1.07 2.58
N ALA A 117 3.61 0.36 3.67
CA ALA A 117 4.88 -0.24 4.05
C ALA A 117 4.67 -1.73 4.36
N HIS A 118 5.35 -2.60 3.61
CA HIS A 118 5.26 -4.04 3.77
C HIS A 118 6.64 -4.65 4.02
N ALA A 119 6.73 -5.64 4.90
CA ALA A 119 7.97 -6.35 5.16
C ALA A 119 7.84 -7.86 4.97
N ASN A 120 8.75 -8.42 4.18
CA ASN A 120 9.00 -9.85 4.10
C ASN A 120 9.86 -10.27 5.30
N GLY A 121 9.27 -10.93 6.28
CA GLY A 121 10.02 -11.53 7.37
C GLY A 121 10.62 -12.86 6.93
N TYR A 122 11.94 -13.03 7.03
CA TYR A 122 12.57 -14.25 6.55
C TYR A 122 13.59 -14.83 7.55
N VAL A 123 13.81 -16.12 7.46
CA VAL A 123 14.89 -16.83 8.14
C VAL A 123 15.92 -17.24 7.09
N ALA A 124 17.18 -16.91 7.36
CA ALA A 124 18.31 -17.25 6.49
C ALA A 124 19.06 -18.48 7.01
N ASP A 125 19.72 -19.19 6.10
CA ASP A 125 20.72 -20.18 6.44
C ASP A 125 21.96 -19.50 7.05
N PRO A 126 22.40 -19.89 8.23
CA PRO A 126 23.47 -19.19 8.94
C PRO A 126 24.85 -19.24 8.24
N ALA A 127 25.08 -20.23 7.39
CA ALA A 127 26.37 -20.41 6.72
C ALA A 127 26.46 -19.60 5.41
N SER A 128 25.36 -19.53 4.66
CA SER A 128 25.30 -18.88 3.33
C SER A 128 24.65 -17.50 3.35
N GLY A 129 23.88 -17.17 4.38
CA GLY A 129 23.03 -15.97 4.43
C GLY A 129 21.81 -16.01 3.51
N ARG A 130 21.59 -17.10 2.78
CA ARG A 130 20.47 -17.20 1.84
C ARG A 130 19.14 -17.40 2.56
N PRO A 131 18.06 -16.72 2.15
CA PRO A 131 16.74 -16.98 2.69
C PRO A 131 16.31 -18.43 2.47
N THR A 132 15.77 -19.07 3.51
CA THR A 132 15.29 -20.46 3.49
C THR A 132 13.79 -20.54 3.72
N HIS A 133 13.25 -19.63 4.55
CA HIS A 133 11.83 -19.57 4.91
C HIS A 133 11.34 -18.14 4.94
N LEU A 134 10.04 -17.96 4.68
CA LEU A 134 9.31 -16.71 4.88
C LEU A 134 8.24 -16.89 5.95
N TRP A 135 8.11 -15.89 6.81
CA TRP A 135 6.97 -15.72 7.67
C TRP A 135 5.81 -15.12 6.87
N ILE A 136 4.72 -15.86 6.78
CA ILE A 136 3.49 -15.47 6.10
C ILE A 136 2.41 -15.28 7.15
N ALA A 137 1.78 -14.11 7.17
CA ALA A 137 0.64 -13.81 8.01
C ALA A 137 -0.67 -14.23 7.32
N ARG A 138 -1.69 -14.57 8.12
CA ARG A 138 -3.07 -14.66 7.65
C ARG A 138 -3.85 -13.51 8.27
N ARG A 139 -4.45 -12.68 7.44
CA ARG A 139 -5.30 -11.57 7.88
C ARG A 139 -6.48 -12.08 8.69
N ALA A 140 -6.83 -11.36 9.74
CA ALA A 140 -7.98 -11.71 10.56
C ALA A 140 -9.28 -11.71 9.73
N TRP A 141 -10.20 -12.59 10.08
CA TRP A 141 -11.46 -12.79 9.34
C TRP A 141 -12.45 -11.62 9.46
N ASN A 142 -12.24 -10.71 10.41
CA ASN A 142 -13.02 -9.51 10.63
C ASN A 142 -12.42 -8.25 9.96
N LYS A 143 -11.30 -8.38 9.23
CA LYS A 143 -10.73 -7.25 8.47
C LYS A 143 -11.71 -6.80 7.39
N PRO A 144 -11.92 -5.48 7.20
CA PRO A 144 -12.84 -4.97 6.19
C PRO A 144 -12.36 -5.18 4.75
N THR A 145 -11.04 -5.38 4.56
CA THR A 145 -10.42 -5.60 3.24
C THR A 145 -9.65 -6.92 3.27
N ASP A 146 -9.89 -7.80 2.29
CA ASP A 146 -9.22 -9.10 2.11
C ASP A 146 -9.20 -9.98 3.37
N PRO A 147 -10.34 -10.23 4.06
CA PRO A 147 -10.38 -11.08 5.25
C PRO A 147 -9.89 -12.48 4.94
N GLY A 148 -9.05 -13.03 5.82
CA GLY A 148 -8.55 -14.41 5.74
C GLY A 148 -7.54 -14.68 4.62
N ARG A 149 -7.18 -13.70 3.79
CA ARG A 149 -6.10 -13.87 2.78
C ARG A 149 -4.73 -13.91 3.45
N LEU A 150 -3.77 -14.48 2.74
CA LEU A 150 -2.37 -14.44 3.16
C LEU A 150 -1.77 -13.06 2.91
N ASP A 151 -0.82 -12.68 3.76
CA ASP A 151 -0.14 -11.38 3.74
C ASP A 151 1.34 -11.54 4.07
N ASN A 152 2.13 -10.47 3.91
CA ASN A 152 3.48 -10.42 4.43
C ASN A 152 3.47 -10.51 5.98
N LEU A 153 4.64 -10.67 6.58
CA LEU A 153 4.78 -10.67 8.04
C LEU A 153 4.25 -9.38 8.66
N VAL A 154 4.52 -8.26 7.99
CA VAL A 154 4.07 -6.91 8.39
C VAL A 154 3.54 -6.20 7.15
N GLY A 155 2.38 -5.55 7.27
CA GLY A 155 1.82 -4.77 6.18
C GLY A 155 0.78 -3.76 6.62
N GLY A 156 1.04 -2.48 6.40
CA GLY A 156 0.10 -1.42 6.75
C GLY A 156 0.24 -0.14 5.96
N GLY A 157 -0.76 0.71 6.10
CA GLY A 157 -0.74 2.04 5.50
C GLY A 157 0.15 3.01 6.29
N VAL A 158 0.61 4.06 5.61
CA VAL A 158 1.41 5.14 6.22
C VAL A 158 0.50 6.30 6.58
N PRO A 159 0.15 6.52 7.86
CA PRO A 159 -0.69 7.62 8.28
C PRO A 159 -0.01 8.99 8.09
N HIS A 160 -0.82 10.03 8.11
CA HIS A 160 -0.30 11.40 8.14
C HIS A 160 0.68 11.61 9.31
N GLY A 161 1.82 12.21 9.03
CA GLY A 161 2.86 12.49 10.03
C GLY A 161 3.87 11.37 10.26
N GLN A 162 3.72 10.22 9.59
CA GLN A 162 4.71 9.14 9.61
C GLN A 162 5.42 9.00 8.26
N THR A 163 6.67 8.53 8.33
CA THR A 163 7.38 8.01 7.15
C THR A 163 7.06 6.52 6.95
N PRO A 164 7.30 5.94 5.76
CA PRO A 164 7.15 4.50 5.54
C PRO A 164 7.94 3.64 6.57
N SER A 165 9.15 4.05 6.91
CA SER A 165 9.96 3.34 7.91
C SER A 165 9.35 3.43 9.31
N GLN A 166 8.80 4.58 9.71
CA GLN A 166 8.13 4.74 11.02
C GLN A 166 6.84 3.92 11.09
N ALA A 167 6.03 3.93 10.02
CA ALA A 167 4.83 3.10 9.93
C ALA A 167 5.19 1.62 10.02
N LEU A 168 6.23 1.19 9.31
CA LEU A 168 6.71 -0.20 9.37
C LEU A 168 7.08 -0.63 10.80
N LEU A 169 7.81 0.19 11.56
CA LEU A 169 8.21 -0.12 12.93
C LEU A 169 6.99 -0.28 13.86
N ARG A 170 5.98 0.58 13.69
CA ARG A 170 4.71 0.49 14.44
C ARG A 170 3.96 -0.79 14.09
N GLU A 171 3.75 -1.06 12.80
CA GLU A 171 3.06 -2.26 12.32
C GLU A 171 3.81 -3.54 12.71
N ALA A 172 5.16 -3.52 12.70
CA ALA A 172 5.97 -4.66 13.13
C ALA A 172 5.74 -5.03 14.60
N TRP A 173 5.49 -4.04 15.47
CA TRP A 173 5.06 -4.28 16.83
C TRP A 173 3.61 -4.80 16.87
N GLU A 174 2.68 -4.12 16.23
CA GLU A 174 1.24 -4.42 16.29
C GLU A 174 0.94 -5.81 15.73
N GLU A 175 1.45 -6.13 14.53
CA GLU A 175 1.16 -7.38 13.84
C GLU A 175 2.08 -8.54 14.22
N ALA A 176 3.35 -8.29 14.58
CA ALA A 176 4.34 -9.36 14.79
C ALA A 176 5.01 -9.35 16.16
N GLY A 177 4.75 -8.34 17.02
CA GLY A 177 5.36 -8.20 18.35
C GLY A 177 6.89 -8.00 18.29
N LEU A 178 7.39 -7.40 17.19
CA LEU A 178 8.79 -7.11 16.99
C LEU A 178 9.14 -5.74 17.59
N GLN A 179 10.12 -5.70 18.48
CA GLN A 179 10.57 -4.45 19.09
C GLN A 179 11.49 -3.69 18.14
N PRO A 180 11.50 -2.33 18.17
CA PRO A 180 12.42 -1.52 17.36
C PRO A 180 13.88 -1.92 17.50
N GLU A 181 14.30 -2.35 18.68
CA GLU A 181 15.68 -2.80 18.98
C GLU A 181 16.04 -4.08 18.21
N GLU A 182 15.07 -4.98 17.98
CA GLU A 182 15.25 -6.19 17.18
C GLU A 182 15.50 -5.85 15.69
N LEU A 183 14.97 -4.70 15.24
CA LEU A 183 15.05 -4.23 13.86
C LEU A 183 16.24 -3.29 13.60
N ALA A 184 16.88 -2.78 14.67
CA ALA A 184 18.01 -1.84 14.58
C ALA A 184 19.37 -2.52 14.34
N GLY A 185 19.44 -3.84 14.39
CA GLY A 185 20.68 -4.60 14.19
C GLY A 185 21.20 -4.47 12.74
N PRO A 186 22.52 -4.52 12.53
CA PRO A 186 23.10 -4.52 11.19
C PRO A 186 22.51 -5.64 10.33
N GLY A 187 21.87 -5.29 9.20
CA GLY A 187 21.27 -6.26 8.29
C GLY A 187 19.94 -6.85 8.72
N SER A 188 19.37 -6.44 9.88
CA SER A 188 18.05 -6.91 10.32
C SER A 188 16.93 -6.36 9.46
N LEU A 189 17.07 -5.12 9.00
CA LEU A 189 16.11 -4.43 8.13
C LEU A 189 16.84 -3.97 6.86
N ALA A 190 16.36 -4.40 5.71
CA ALA A 190 16.83 -3.96 4.41
C ALA A 190 15.69 -3.38 3.59
N ARG A 191 15.98 -2.37 2.76
CA ARG A 191 14.98 -1.78 1.87
C ARG A 191 14.95 -2.50 0.53
N GLY A 192 13.76 -2.86 0.08
CA GLY A 192 13.45 -3.31 -1.26
C GLY A 192 13.07 -2.16 -2.20
N ARG A 193 12.37 -2.49 -3.27
CA ARG A 193 11.85 -1.51 -4.23
C ARG A 193 10.60 -0.82 -3.69
N THR A 194 10.25 0.30 -4.31
CA THR A 194 8.92 0.93 -4.13
C THR A 194 8.07 0.60 -5.35
N ILE A 195 6.87 0.08 -5.15
CA ILE A 195 5.99 -0.44 -6.19
C ILE A 195 4.75 0.44 -6.25
N GLU A 196 4.30 0.79 -7.45
CA GLU A 196 3.07 1.55 -7.64
C GLU A 196 1.91 0.61 -8.01
N LEU A 197 0.83 0.69 -7.23
CA LEU A 197 -0.47 0.12 -7.55
C LEU A 197 -1.40 1.25 -8.00
N ALA A 198 -2.12 1.01 -9.11
CA ALA A 198 -3.14 1.94 -9.61
C ALA A 198 -4.27 1.12 -10.23
N CYS A 199 -5.26 0.72 -9.41
CA CYS A 199 -6.24 -0.27 -9.81
C CYS A 199 -7.61 -0.08 -9.15
N ASP A 200 -8.63 -0.67 -9.76
CA ASP A 200 -9.96 -0.78 -9.18
C ASP A 200 -10.00 -1.84 -8.09
N ILE A 201 -10.53 -1.47 -6.93
CA ILE A 201 -10.85 -2.37 -5.82
C ILE A 201 -12.32 -2.20 -5.43
N ALA A 202 -12.83 -3.04 -4.52
CA ALA A 202 -14.24 -3.01 -4.11
C ALA A 202 -14.66 -1.63 -3.56
N GLU A 203 -13.78 -0.98 -2.82
CA GLU A 203 -14.01 0.31 -2.15
C GLU A 203 -13.85 1.53 -3.07
N GLY A 204 -13.25 1.38 -4.24
CA GLY A 204 -13.00 2.49 -5.18
C GLY A 204 -11.74 2.32 -6.02
N TRP A 205 -10.92 3.34 -6.09
CA TRP A 205 -9.63 3.34 -6.79
C TRP A 205 -8.47 3.33 -5.81
N GLN A 206 -7.67 2.26 -5.82
CA GLN A 206 -6.40 2.22 -5.10
C GLN A 206 -5.32 2.87 -5.97
N HIS A 207 -4.73 3.95 -5.49
CA HIS A 207 -3.48 4.49 -5.99
C HIS A 207 -2.50 4.51 -4.82
N GLU A 208 -1.53 3.62 -4.84
CA GLU A 208 -0.66 3.38 -3.70
C GLU A 208 0.78 3.17 -4.11
N TRP A 209 1.70 3.75 -3.37
CA TRP A 209 3.11 3.39 -3.43
C TRP A 209 3.45 2.51 -2.24
N LEU A 210 3.77 1.26 -2.54
CA LEU A 210 4.13 0.23 -1.59
C LEU A 210 5.64 0.23 -1.38
N PHE A 211 6.09 0.61 -0.19
CA PHE A 211 7.48 0.56 0.24
C PHE A 211 7.78 -0.84 0.77
N VAL A 212 8.60 -1.60 0.06
CA VAL A 212 8.96 -2.97 0.45
C VAL A 212 10.20 -2.95 1.34
N PHE A 213 10.17 -3.80 2.35
CA PHE A 213 11.28 -4.05 3.26
C PHE A 213 11.48 -5.56 3.45
N ASP A 214 12.69 -5.95 3.85
CA ASP A 214 13.04 -7.31 4.27
C ASP A 214 13.49 -7.29 5.71
N LEU A 215 12.92 -8.18 6.52
CA LEU A 215 13.25 -8.36 7.93
C LEU A 215 13.93 -9.73 8.14
N ALA A 216 15.23 -9.73 8.40
CA ALA A 216 15.93 -10.94 8.78
C ALA A 216 15.64 -11.27 10.25
N LEU A 217 14.92 -12.37 10.48
CA LEU A 217 14.62 -12.85 11.83
C LEU A 217 15.53 -14.01 12.21
N PRO A 218 16.03 -14.04 13.47
CA PRO A 218 16.84 -15.16 13.93
C PRO A 218 16.00 -16.44 13.98
N PRO A 219 16.62 -17.62 13.77
CA PRO A 219 15.96 -18.90 13.94
C PRO A 219 15.31 -19.01 15.33
N GLY A 220 14.04 -19.47 15.36
CA GLY A 220 13.27 -19.61 16.59
C GLY A 220 12.55 -18.35 17.08
N ARG A 221 12.74 -17.18 16.45
CA ARG A 221 11.92 -16.00 16.73
C ARG A 221 10.54 -16.19 16.10
N VAL A 222 9.53 -16.39 16.94
CA VAL A 222 8.14 -16.58 16.52
C VAL A 222 7.38 -15.25 16.65
N PRO A 223 6.83 -14.70 15.55
CA PRO A 223 5.99 -13.50 15.60
C PRO A 223 4.74 -13.69 16.46
N ARG A 224 4.27 -12.61 17.07
CA ARG A 224 3.07 -12.61 17.91
C ARG A 224 2.24 -11.36 17.66
N ASN A 225 1.05 -11.56 17.13
CA ASN A 225 0.09 -10.49 16.94
C ASN A 225 -0.32 -9.83 18.26
N GLN A 226 -0.38 -8.48 18.29
CA GLN A 226 -0.71 -7.68 19.49
C GLN A 226 -2.09 -7.01 19.37
N ASP A 227 -2.54 -6.68 18.15
CA ASP A 227 -3.74 -5.88 17.89
C ASP A 227 -4.98 -6.68 17.43
N GLY A 228 -4.80 -7.97 17.12
CA GLY A 228 -5.87 -8.84 16.62
C GLY A 228 -6.11 -8.75 15.11
N GLU A 229 -5.27 -8.06 14.36
CA GLU A 229 -5.38 -7.94 12.89
C GLU A 229 -4.81 -9.14 12.13
N VAL A 230 -4.01 -9.99 12.78
CA VAL A 230 -3.45 -11.23 12.24
C VAL A 230 -4.03 -12.45 12.96
N ALA A 231 -4.63 -13.37 12.19
CA ALA A 231 -5.22 -14.61 12.74
C ALA A 231 -4.16 -15.67 13.05
N GLU A 232 -3.13 -15.79 12.22
CA GLU A 232 -2.03 -16.73 12.40
C GLU A 232 -0.77 -16.28 11.67
N HIS A 233 0.40 -16.76 12.14
CA HIS A 233 1.66 -16.69 11.41
C HIS A 233 2.12 -18.10 11.05
N ARG A 234 2.64 -18.26 9.83
CA ARG A 234 3.21 -19.50 9.32
C ARG A 234 4.61 -19.27 8.83
N LEU A 235 5.56 -20.09 9.28
CA LEU A 235 6.89 -20.13 8.70
C LEU A 235 6.89 -21.15 7.55
N LEU A 236 6.90 -20.67 6.33
CA LEU A 236 6.86 -21.51 5.13
C LEU A 236 8.24 -21.61 4.48
N PRO A 237 8.61 -22.78 3.94
CA PRO A 237 9.75 -22.88 3.01
C PRO A 237 9.58 -21.86 1.88
N ILE A 238 10.68 -21.30 1.38
CA ILE A 238 10.65 -20.29 0.31
C ILE A 238 9.79 -20.74 -0.88
N ALA A 239 9.96 -21.99 -1.33
CA ALA A 239 9.21 -22.51 -2.47
C ALA A 239 7.68 -22.45 -2.26
N ASP A 240 7.21 -22.83 -1.06
CA ASP A 240 5.78 -22.83 -0.72
C ASP A 240 5.22 -21.42 -0.60
N ALA A 241 5.99 -20.49 0.00
CA ALA A 241 5.60 -19.09 0.11
C ALA A 241 5.50 -18.42 -1.28
N LEU A 242 6.47 -18.66 -2.16
CA LEU A 242 6.44 -18.17 -3.54
C LEU A 242 5.27 -18.78 -4.35
N GLN A 243 4.96 -20.04 -4.12
CA GLN A 243 3.80 -20.68 -4.75
C GLN A 243 2.49 -20.03 -4.30
N CYS A 244 2.31 -19.75 -3.00
CA CYS A 244 1.12 -19.04 -2.51
C CYS A 244 0.95 -17.68 -3.19
N ALA A 245 2.03 -16.90 -3.37
CA ALA A 245 2.00 -15.60 -4.05
C ALA A 245 1.67 -15.77 -5.56
N ALA A 246 2.34 -16.70 -6.22
CA ALA A 246 2.18 -16.97 -7.65
C ALA A 246 0.79 -17.48 -8.02
N GLU A 247 0.11 -18.18 -7.11
CA GLU A 247 -1.26 -18.69 -7.28
C GLU A 247 -2.35 -17.70 -6.83
N GLY A 248 -1.97 -16.50 -6.38
CA GLY A 248 -2.94 -15.48 -5.97
C GLY A 248 -3.61 -15.75 -4.63
N GLN A 249 -2.99 -16.53 -3.73
CA GLN A 249 -3.52 -16.78 -2.38
C GLN A 249 -3.22 -15.61 -1.42
N MET A 250 -2.23 -14.77 -1.75
CA MET A 250 -1.88 -13.56 -1.00
C MET A 250 -2.68 -12.35 -1.48
N THR A 251 -2.76 -11.30 -0.65
CA THR A 251 -3.22 -9.98 -1.11
C THR A 251 -2.34 -9.52 -2.28
N THR A 252 -2.84 -8.61 -3.12
CA THR A 252 -2.08 -8.11 -4.26
C THR A 252 -0.78 -7.44 -3.80
N ASP A 253 -0.87 -6.63 -2.74
CA ASP A 253 0.25 -5.89 -2.16
C ASP A 253 1.32 -6.85 -1.64
N ALA A 254 0.90 -7.86 -0.87
CA ALA A 254 1.81 -8.87 -0.32
C ALA A 254 2.46 -9.73 -1.42
N ALA A 255 1.70 -10.13 -2.44
CA ALA A 255 2.25 -10.91 -3.54
C ALA A 255 3.29 -10.12 -4.34
N LEU A 256 3.08 -8.80 -4.54
CA LEU A 256 4.06 -7.92 -5.18
C LEU A 256 5.33 -7.75 -4.32
N ALA A 257 5.17 -7.54 -3.00
CA ALA A 257 6.31 -7.46 -2.09
C ALA A 257 7.10 -8.78 -2.03
N THR A 258 6.41 -9.92 -2.08
CA THR A 258 7.04 -11.25 -2.13
C THR A 258 7.76 -11.48 -3.46
N LEU A 259 7.20 -11.02 -4.59
CA LEU A 259 7.86 -11.09 -5.89
C LEU A 259 9.13 -10.22 -5.94
N ASP A 260 9.08 -8.99 -5.37
CA ASP A 260 10.23 -8.13 -5.23
C ASP A 260 11.36 -8.83 -4.47
N PHE A 261 11.02 -9.45 -3.33
CA PHE A 261 11.95 -10.25 -2.52
C PHE A 261 12.57 -11.38 -3.36
N ALA A 262 11.74 -12.16 -4.03
CA ALA A 262 12.19 -13.30 -4.83
C ALA A 262 13.16 -12.90 -5.94
N LEU A 263 12.87 -11.79 -6.64
CA LEU A 263 13.72 -11.27 -7.71
C LEU A 263 15.06 -10.74 -7.19
N ARG A 264 15.06 -10.01 -6.06
CA ARG A 264 16.28 -9.43 -5.46
C ARG A 264 17.21 -10.49 -4.85
N HIS A 265 16.62 -11.53 -4.27
CA HIS A 265 17.37 -12.63 -3.65
C HIS A 265 17.65 -13.81 -4.60
N HIS A 266 17.33 -13.68 -5.89
CA HIS A 266 17.56 -14.74 -6.90
C HIS A 266 16.96 -16.09 -6.51
N LEU A 267 15.70 -16.08 -6.07
CA LEU A 267 15.00 -17.26 -5.57
C LEU A 267 14.16 -18.00 -6.63
N LEU A 268 14.08 -17.43 -7.84
CA LEU A 268 13.39 -18.01 -8.99
C LEU A 268 14.41 -18.50 -10.02
N PRO A 269 14.09 -19.55 -10.80
CA PRO A 269 14.88 -19.95 -11.97
C PRO A 269 14.99 -18.81 -12.98
N ASP A 270 16.12 -18.70 -13.68
CA ASP A 270 16.42 -17.57 -14.58
C ASP A 270 15.39 -17.41 -15.71
N ASP A 271 14.87 -18.52 -16.25
CA ASP A 271 13.87 -18.54 -17.30
C ASP A 271 12.48 -18.04 -16.84
N GLU A 272 12.17 -18.20 -15.55
CA GLU A 272 10.98 -17.62 -14.92
C GLU A 272 11.23 -16.16 -14.49
N ALA A 273 12.40 -15.88 -13.88
CA ALA A 273 12.73 -14.57 -13.33
C ALA A 273 12.78 -13.46 -14.38
N ARG A 274 13.34 -13.73 -15.57
CA ARG A 274 13.50 -12.71 -16.64
C ARG A 274 12.18 -12.08 -17.11
N PRO A 275 11.15 -12.84 -17.55
CA PRO A 275 9.89 -12.25 -17.97
C PRO A 275 9.14 -11.58 -16.82
N LEU A 276 9.25 -12.10 -15.60
CA LEU A 276 8.64 -11.49 -14.41
C LEU A 276 9.30 -10.17 -14.06
N SER A 277 10.65 -10.09 -14.11
CA SER A 277 11.40 -8.86 -13.84
C SER A 277 11.00 -7.73 -14.80
N VAL A 278 10.85 -8.00 -16.09
CA VAL A 278 10.41 -6.98 -17.07
C VAL A 278 9.03 -6.43 -16.76
N ARG A 279 8.07 -7.31 -16.42
CA ARG A 279 6.72 -6.90 -16.05
C ARG A 279 6.69 -6.15 -14.71
N PHE A 280 7.48 -6.61 -13.76
CA PHE A 280 7.58 -6.02 -12.43
C PHE A 280 8.23 -4.63 -12.46
N GLU A 281 9.29 -4.44 -13.25
CA GLU A 281 9.98 -3.16 -13.38
C GLU A 281 9.06 -2.03 -13.87
N ALA A 282 8.05 -2.35 -14.68
CA ALA A 282 7.02 -1.40 -15.12
C ALA A 282 6.11 -0.90 -13.96
N LEU A 283 6.14 -1.56 -12.81
CA LEU A 283 5.44 -1.14 -11.59
C LEU A 283 6.35 -0.37 -10.62
N CYS A 284 7.67 -0.39 -10.84
CA CYS A 284 8.61 0.21 -9.90
C CYS A 284 8.62 1.74 -9.99
N VAL A 285 8.57 2.37 -8.83
CA VAL A 285 8.74 3.82 -8.68
C VAL A 285 10.23 4.13 -8.66
N ALA A 286 10.65 5.13 -9.44
CA ALA A 286 12.05 5.57 -9.47
C ALA A 286 12.53 5.96 -8.05
N PRO A 287 13.71 5.48 -7.60
CA PRO A 287 14.19 5.70 -6.23
C PRO A 287 14.22 7.17 -5.79
N ALA A 288 14.60 8.08 -6.70
CA ALA A 288 14.62 9.53 -6.41
C ALA A 288 13.21 10.12 -6.14
N ARG A 289 12.17 9.53 -6.73
CA ARG A 289 10.78 9.94 -6.43
C ARG A 289 10.32 9.38 -5.08
N ALA A 290 10.62 8.12 -4.81
CA ALA A 290 10.23 7.45 -3.56
C ALA A 290 10.94 8.05 -2.34
N ALA A 291 12.20 8.44 -2.46
CA ALA A 291 13.01 9.00 -1.37
C ALA A 291 12.40 10.23 -0.70
N ARG A 292 11.56 11.00 -1.40
CA ARG A 292 10.89 12.19 -0.86
C ARG A 292 9.97 11.89 0.33
N PHE A 293 9.44 10.67 0.39
CA PHE A 293 8.49 10.25 1.42
C PHE A 293 9.15 9.53 2.61
N ASP A 294 10.47 9.28 2.53
CA ASP A 294 11.24 8.69 3.64
C ASP A 294 11.93 9.73 4.52
N VAL A 295 11.92 10.98 4.12
CA VAL A 295 12.45 12.10 4.91
C VAL A 295 11.31 12.62 5.79
N GLN A 296 11.53 12.70 7.10
CA GLN A 296 10.58 13.39 7.99
C GLN A 296 10.30 14.79 7.44
N GLN A 297 9.08 15.02 7.00
CA GLN A 297 8.60 16.38 6.78
C GLN A 297 8.30 16.97 8.16
N ILE A 298 9.24 17.78 8.64
CA ILE A 298 9.11 18.60 9.86
C ILE A 298 8.01 19.65 9.65
#